data_f36078266458cc33ae10f5754078f5c7
#
_entry.id   f36078266458cc33ae10f5754078f5c7
#
_cell.length_a   1.000
_cell.length_b   1.000
_cell.length_c   1.000
_cell.angle_alpha   90.00
_cell.angle_beta   90.00
_cell.angle_gamma   90.00
#
_symmetry.space_group_name_H-M   'P 1'
#
loop_
_entity.id
_entity.type
_entity.pdbx_description
1 polymer ?
#
loop_
_entity_poly.entity_id
_entity_poly.type
_entity_poly.pdbx_seq_one_letter_code
_entity_poly.pdbx_strand_id
1 'polypeptide(L)'
;PAAAAELTRNRTPWVLGDVEWDEDREAEAVIWLSQQAKKPILHLHTNDYRNHHLSSLVARHGSAGPLNGEVFNRLIGKIRGKTKLPTGRNIVVFSPHPDDDVISMGGILRKLTENGNRITVAYQTSGNIAVFDHEVRRFLDFVERARSTMSLAAHSELEARVRGIEAELASKKLGEVDSPVVLDLKRIIRESEAVSAIESVGLTKASARFLDLPFYQT
;
A
#
# COMPACT_ATOMS: atom_id res chain seq x y z
N PRO A 1 -23.82 -20.56 38.85
CA PRO A 1 -22.45 -20.69 39.39
C PRO A 1 -21.40 -21.01 38.31
N ALA A 2 -21.68 -21.93 37.39
CA ALA A 2 -20.73 -22.32 36.35
C ALA A 2 -20.47 -21.17 35.32
N ALA A 3 -21.53 -20.48 34.89
CA ALA A 3 -21.42 -19.34 33.97
C ALA A 3 -20.63 -18.17 34.58
N ALA A 4 -20.84 -17.86 35.88
CA ALA A 4 -20.09 -16.83 36.58
C ALA A 4 -18.59 -17.18 36.70
N ALA A 5 -18.24 -18.46 36.89
CA ALA A 5 -16.86 -18.92 36.96
C ALA A 5 -16.15 -18.90 35.57
N GLU A 6 -16.90 -19.13 34.50
CA GLU A 6 -16.37 -19.06 33.12
C GLU A 6 -16.12 -17.61 32.70
N LEU A 7 -17.00 -16.70 33.10
CA LEU A 7 -16.87 -15.26 32.82
C LEU A 7 -15.74 -14.62 33.64
N THR A 8 -15.51 -15.07 34.87
CA THR A 8 -14.34 -14.64 35.66
C THR A 8 -13.03 -15.10 35.03
N ARG A 9 -13.00 -16.27 34.38
CA ARG A 9 -11.85 -16.78 33.63
C ARG A 9 -11.55 -15.96 32.37
N ASN A 10 -12.58 -15.43 31.72
CA ASN A 10 -12.47 -14.66 30.48
C ASN A 10 -12.30 -13.15 30.72
N ARG A 11 -12.12 -12.70 31.97
CA ARG A 11 -11.89 -11.29 32.36
C ARG A 11 -12.92 -10.31 31.79
N THR A 12 -14.21 -10.68 31.77
CA THR A 12 -15.29 -9.82 31.32
C THR A 12 -16.01 -9.22 32.54
N PRO A 13 -15.63 -8.03 33.01
CA PRO A 13 -16.11 -7.46 34.28
C PRO A 13 -17.59 -7.09 34.28
N TRP A 14 -18.22 -6.89 33.13
CA TRP A 14 -19.62 -6.43 33.00
C TRP A 14 -20.68 -7.47 33.34
N VAL A 15 -20.27 -8.70 33.67
CA VAL A 15 -21.24 -9.77 34.00
C VAL A 15 -21.42 -9.98 35.48
N LEU A 16 -20.62 -9.35 36.33
CA LEU A 16 -20.53 -9.66 37.76
C LEU A 16 -21.07 -8.59 38.71
N GLY A 17 -21.73 -7.53 38.23
CA GLY A 17 -22.26 -6.52 39.15
C GLY A 17 -22.84 -5.30 38.47
N ASP A 18 -23.06 -4.24 39.24
CA ASP A 18 -23.49 -2.94 38.74
C ASP A 18 -22.37 -2.30 37.93
N VAL A 19 -22.46 -2.43 36.60
CA VAL A 19 -21.49 -1.86 35.67
C VAL A 19 -21.94 -0.44 35.33
N GLU A 20 -21.10 0.53 35.60
CA GLU A 20 -21.23 1.84 34.99
C GLU A 20 -20.81 1.73 33.52
N TRP A 21 -21.78 1.87 32.61
CA TRP A 21 -21.54 1.82 31.17
C TRP A 21 -20.97 3.15 30.67
N ASP A 22 -19.76 3.12 30.23
CA ASP A 22 -19.12 4.14 29.39
C ASP A 22 -18.97 3.65 27.94
N GLU A 23 -18.61 4.54 27.07
CA GLU A 23 -18.51 4.24 25.61
C GLU A 23 -17.53 3.11 25.29
N ASP A 24 -16.44 2.97 26.03
CA ASP A 24 -15.44 1.94 25.76
C ASP A 24 -15.91 0.57 26.25
N ARG A 25 -16.52 0.51 27.43
CA ARG A 25 -17.11 -0.71 27.97
C ARG A 25 -18.30 -1.19 27.14
N GLU A 26 -19.14 -0.28 26.63
CA GLU A 26 -20.20 -0.61 25.68
C GLU A 26 -19.65 -1.26 24.42
N ALA A 27 -18.60 -0.68 23.83
CA ALA A 27 -17.96 -1.23 22.64
C ALA A 27 -17.34 -2.62 22.91
N GLU A 28 -16.64 -2.78 24.02
CA GLU A 28 -16.07 -4.07 24.43
C GLU A 28 -17.15 -5.14 24.61
N ALA A 29 -18.24 -4.81 25.31
CA ALA A 29 -19.32 -5.74 25.54
C ALA A 29 -20.02 -6.17 24.24
N VAL A 30 -20.27 -5.25 23.34
CA VAL A 30 -20.89 -5.54 22.02
C VAL A 30 -19.97 -6.38 21.15
N ILE A 31 -18.68 -6.07 21.11
CA ILE A 31 -17.68 -6.86 20.36
C ILE A 31 -17.60 -8.28 20.94
N TRP A 32 -17.50 -8.40 22.26
CA TRP A 32 -17.49 -9.68 22.94
C TRP A 32 -18.75 -10.50 22.63
N LEU A 33 -19.94 -9.87 22.73
CA LEU A 33 -21.21 -10.53 22.41
C LEU A 33 -21.26 -11.01 20.96
N SER A 34 -20.78 -10.20 20.00
CA SER A 34 -20.69 -10.55 18.59
C SER A 34 -19.85 -11.83 18.39
N GLN A 35 -18.74 -11.95 19.11
CA GLN A 35 -17.87 -13.12 19.07
C GLN A 35 -18.56 -14.35 19.70
N GLN A 36 -19.21 -14.20 20.87
CA GLN A 36 -19.91 -15.29 21.54
C GLN A 36 -21.11 -15.80 20.75
N ALA A 37 -21.92 -14.89 20.22
CA ALA A 37 -23.08 -15.21 19.40
C ALA A 37 -22.72 -15.64 17.98
N LYS A 38 -21.45 -15.46 17.55
CA LYS A 38 -20.97 -15.66 16.17
C LYS A 38 -21.83 -14.93 15.13
N LYS A 39 -22.22 -13.69 15.46
CA LYS A 39 -23.04 -12.83 14.61
C LYS A 39 -22.34 -11.49 14.38
N PRO A 40 -22.45 -10.91 13.19
CA PRO A 40 -22.02 -9.51 12.95
C PRO A 40 -22.72 -8.57 13.94
N ILE A 41 -22.03 -7.50 14.38
CA ILE A 41 -22.55 -6.53 15.34
C ILE A 41 -23.93 -6.02 14.93
N LEU A 42 -24.13 -5.65 13.66
CA LEU A 42 -25.40 -5.12 13.15
C LEU A 42 -26.52 -6.17 13.13
N HIS A 43 -26.21 -7.46 13.30
CA HIS A 43 -27.18 -8.56 13.31
C HIS A 43 -27.45 -9.10 14.73
N LEU A 44 -26.95 -8.44 15.76
CA LEU A 44 -27.29 -8.76 17.14
C LEU A 44 -28.70 -8.26 17.45
N HIS A 45 -29.50 -9.10 18.07
CA HIS A 45 -30.87 -8.78 18.52
C HIS A 45 -30.94 -8.65 20.04
N THR A 46 -31.97 -8.01 20.55
CA THR A 46 -32.18 -7.81 21.99
C THR A 46 -32.12 -9.13 22.78
N ASN A 47 -32.55 -10.24 22.18
CA ASN A 47 -32.49 -11.56 22.80
C ASN A 47 -31.04 -12.07 22.96
N ASP A 48 -30.14 -11.74 22.05
CA ASP A 48 -28.72 -12.10 22.17
C ASP A 48 -28.12 -11.46 23.43
N TYR A 49 -28.43 -10.20 23.66
CA TYR A 49 -28.01 -9.47 24.88
C TYR A 49 -28.60 -10.07 26.15
N ARG A 50 -29.90 -10.39 26.13
CA ARG A 50 -30.58 -11.01 27.27
C ARG A 50 -30.01 -12.37 27.66
N ASN A 51 -29.74 -13.19 26.65
CA ASN A 51 -29.17 -14.52 26.84
C ASN A 51 -27.77 -14.49 27.42
N HIS A 52 -27.06 -13.38 27.27
CA HIS A 52 -25.72 -13.17 27.78
C HIS A 52 -25.63 -12.14 28.92
N HIS A 53 -26.75 -11.91 29.61
CA HIS A 53 -26.85 -11.07 30.83
C HIS A 53 -26.47 -9.57 30.59
N LEU A 54 -26.64 -9.08 29.36
CA LEU A 54 -26.36 -7.69 28.97
C LEU A 54 -27.66 -6.83 28.83
N SER A 55 -28.73 -7.19 29.56
CA SER A 55 -30.01 -6.49 29.46
C SER A 55 -29.95 -5.02 29.89
N SER A 56 -29.09 -4.70 30.86
CA SER A 56 -28.90 -3.31 31.35
C SER A 56 -28.30 -2.42 30.24
N LEU A 57 -27.41 -2.96 29.43
CA LEU A 57 -26.81 -2.24 28.30
C LEU A 57 -27.86 -1.90 27.23
N VAL A 58 -28.71 -2.86 26.86
CA VAL A 58 -29.79 -2.61 25.90
C VAL A 58 -30.86 -1.64 26.45
N ALA A 59 -31.19 -1.74 27.75
CA ALA A 59 -32.16 -0.85 28.37
C ALA A 59 -31.75 0.63 28.29
N ARG A 60 -30.47 0.92 28.34
CA ARG A 60 -29.91 2.27 28.20
C ARG A 60 -30.14 2.88 26.81
N HIS A 61 -30.14 2.06 25.78
CA HIS A 61 -30.31 2.45 24.37
C HIS A 61 -31.71 2.16 23.81
N GLY A 62 -32.63 1.69 24.65
CA GLY A 62 -34.00 1.33 24.26
C GLY A 62 -34.13 0.01 23.50
N SER A 63 -33.19 -0.30 22.62
CA SER A 63 -33.13 -1.57 21.85
C SER A 63 -31.72 -1.88 21.35
N ALA A 64 -31.52 -3.10 20.84
CA ALA A 64 -30.22 -3.51 20.29
C ALA A 64 -29.81 -2.75 19.03
N GLY A 65 -30.75 -2.34 18.18
CA GLY A 65 -30.45 -1.68 16.91
C GLY A 65 -29.66 -0.38 17.02
N PRO A 66 -30.12 0.62 17.80
CA PRO A 66 -29.37 1.86 18.05
C PRO A 66 -27.98 1.60 18.64
N LEU A 67 -27.88 0.76 19.67
CA LEU A 67 -26.60 0.39 20.29
C LEU A 67 -25.63 -0.22 19.28
N ASN A 68 -26.09 -1.21 18.52
CA ASN A 68 -25.28 -1.87 17.49
C ASN A 68 -24.77 -0.88 16.44
N GLY A 69 -25.68 0.01 15.98
CA GLY A 69 -25.33 1.03 14.98
C GLY A 69 -24.30 2.02 15.51
N GLU A 70 -24.45 2.47 16.75
CA GLU A 70 -23.52 3.40 17.39
C GLU A 70 -22.13 2.79 17.56
N VAL A 71 -22.05 1.59 18.13
CA VAL A 71 -20.78 0.86 18.31
C VAL A 71 -20.12 0.57 16.96
N PHE A 72 -20.89 0.10 15.97
CA PHE A 72 -20.39 -0.16 14.63
C PHE A 72 -19.83 1.10 13.98
N ASN A 73 -20.55 2.22 14.05
CA ASN A 73 -20.10 3.50 13.48
C ASN A 73 -18.83 4.02 14.16
N ARG A 74 -18.71 3.85 15.48
CA ARG A 74 -17.46 4.19 16.20
C ARG A 74 -16.29 3.34 15.75
N LEU A 75 -16.48 2.03 15.56
CA LEU A 75 -15.43 1.13 15.07
C LEU A 75 -15.02 1.48 13.65
N ILE A 76 -15.99 1.66 12.75
CA ILE A 76 -15.72 2.07 11.37
C ILE A 76 -15.07 3.45 11.32
N GLY A 77 -15.47 4.37 12.20
CA GLY A 77 -14.85 5.68 12.34
C GLY A 77 -13.39 5.63 12.79
N LYS A 78 -13.00 4.64 13.61
CA LYS A 78 -11.60 4.38 13.97
C LYS A 78 -10.79 3.85 12.76
N ILE A 79 -11.42 3.10 11.86
CA ILE A 79 -10.78 2.50 10.68
C ILE A 79 -10.85 3.44 9.47
N ARG A 80 -11.99 4.10 9.25
CA ARG A 80 -12.31 4.85 8.03
C ARG A 80 -12.36 6.36 8.25
N GLY A 81 -11.99 7.00 9.12
CA GLY A 81 -12.43 8.39 9.12
C GLY A 81 -11.64 9.40 9.90
N LYS A 82 -10.67 9.01 10.64
CA LYS A 82 -9.84 9.99 11.35
C LYS A 82 -8.64 10.46 10.54
N THR A 83 -8.33 9.82 9.45
CA THR A 83 -7.33 10.33 8.51
C THR A 83 -8.01 11.11 7.40
N LYS A 84 -8.42 12.33 7.71
CA LYS A 84 -8.43 13.33 6.65
C LYS A 84 -6.99 13.37 6.16
N LEU A 85 -6.76 12.90 4.95
CA LEU A 85 -5.45 13.02 4.34
C LEU A 85 -5.02 14.49 4.39
N PRO A 86 -3.76 14.79 4.64
CA PRO A 86 -3.27 16.15 4.74
C PRO A 86 -3.56 16.93 3.45
N THR A 87 -3.67 18.26 3.57
CA THR A 87 -3.86 19.17 2.46
C THR A 87 -2.77 20.24 2.51
N GLY A 88 -2.24 20.65 1.34
CA GLY A 88 -1.27 21.72 1.21
C GLY A 88 0.07 21.47 1.94
N ARG A 89 0.47 20.22 2.07
CA ARG A 89 1.71 19.81 2.76
C ARG A 89 2.79 19.43 1.78
N ASN A 90 4.05 19.49 2.25
CA ASN A 90 5.17 18.83 1.59
C ASN A 90 5.30 17.43 2.16
N ILE A 91 5.24 16.42 1.29
CA ILE A 91 5.25 15.01 1.66
C ILE A 91 6.40 14.35 0.91
N VAL A 92 7.20 13.57 1.62
CA VAL A 92 8.22 12.71 1.03
C VAL A 92 7.79 11.27 1.21
N VAL A 93 7.81 10.51 0.11
CA VAL A 93 7.55 9.08 0.08
C VAL A 93 8.86 8.39 -0.26
N PHE A 94 9.30 7.50 0.58
CA PHE A 94 10.46 6.66 0.30
C PHE A 94 9.99 5.35 -0.33
N SER A 95 10.45 5.10 -1.56
CA SER A 95 10.21 3.88 -2.30
C SER A 95 11.51 3.07 -2.34
N PRO A 96 11.58 1.86 -1.78
CA PRO A 96 12.78 1.04 -1.86
C PRO A 96 13.24 0.81 -3.30
N HIS A 97 12.31 0.49 -4.19
CA HIS A 97 12.55 0.27 -5.62
C HIS A 97 11.59 1.10 -6.47
N PRO A 98 11.88 1.31 -7.76
CA PRO A 98 11.01 2.02 -8.70
C PRO A 98 9.75 1.22 -9.05
N ASP A 99 8.76 1.15 -8.19
CA ASP A 99 7.40 0.59 -8.35
C ASP A 99 6.67 0.44 -7.02
N ASP A 100 7.41 0.24 -5.92
CA ASP A 100 6.85 -0.03 -4.58
C ASP A 100 5.87 1.06 -4.12
N ASP A 101 6.10 2.31 -4.48
CA ASP A 101 5.25 3.45 -4.17
C ASP A 101 3.86 3.33 -4.80
N VAL A 102 3.79 3.01 -6.09
CA VAL A 102 2.51 2.91 -6.81
C VAL A 102 1.79 1.61 -6.49
N ILE A 103 2.53 0.50 -6.41
CA ILE A 103 1.95 -0.82 -6.07
C ILE A 103 1.38 -0.80 -4.64
N SER A 104 2.13 -0.27 -3.68
CA SER A 104 1.74 -0.31 -2.26
C SER A 104 0.74 0.79 -1.89
N MET A 105 0.86 1.98 -2.47
CA MET A 105 0.09 3.14 -2.02
C MET A 105 -0.39 4.08 -3.14
N GLY A 106 -0.45 3.64 -4.39
CA GLY A 106 -0.86 4.48 -5.52
C GLY A 106 -2.21 5.17 -5.33
N GLY A 107 -3.19 4.48 -4.75
CA GLY A 107 -4.48 5.08 -4.41
C GLY A 107 -4.40 6.19 -3.35
N ILE A 108 -3.46 6.10 -2.41
CA ILE A 108 -3.19 7.14 -1.40
C ILE A 108 -2.44 8.29 -2.05
N LEU A 109 -1.43 8.02 -2.86
CA LEU A 109 -0.67 9.03 -3.60
C LEU A 109 -1.59 9.91 -4.45
N ARG A 110 -2.50 9.28 -5.20
CA ARG A 110 -3.49 9.99 -6.00
C ARG A 110 -4.34 10.93 -5.14
N LYS A 111 -4.90 10.44 -4.03
CA LYS A 111 -5.71 11.27 -3.12
C LYS A 111 -4.90 12.39 -2.48
N LEU A 112 -3.66 12.15 -2.12
CA LEU A 112 -2.76 13.18 -1.59
C LEU A 112 -2.47 14.26 -2.64
N THR A 113 -2.30 13.88 -3.90
CA THR A 113 -2.11 14.81 -5.03
C THR A 113 -3.38 15.64 -5.25
N GLU A 114 -4.55 15.00 -5.30
CA GLU A 114 -5.85 15.66 -5.44
C GLU A 114 -6.13 16.66 -4.29
N ASN A 115 -5.59 16.39 -3.09
CA ASN A 115 -5.67 17.30 -1.94
C ASN A 115 -4.67 18.47 -1.99
N GLY A 116 -3.96 18.68 -3.10
CA GLY A 116 -3.05 19.80 -3.29
C GLY A 116 -1.77 19.74 -2.47
N ASN A 117 -1.31 18.53 -2.11
CA ASN A 117 -0.01 18.35 -1.48
C ASN A 117 1.11 18.38 -2.51
N ARG A 118 2.28 18.89 -2.11
CA ARG A 118 3.52 18.74 -2.87
C ARG A 118 4.19 17.42 -2.47
N ILE A 119 4.24 16.47 -3.39
CA ILE A 119 4.77 15.13 -3.13
C ILE A 119 6.10 14.97 -3.83
N THR A 120 7.08 14.42 -3.11
CA THR A 120 8.34 13.95 -3.65
C THR A 120 8.45 12.45 -3.38
N VAL A 121 8.68 11.65 -4.42
CA VAL A 121 8.96 10.22 -4.30
C VAL A 121 10.46 10.03 -4.42
N ALA A 122 11.07 9.49 -3.36
CA ALA A 122 12.50 9.22 -3.29
C ALA A 122 12.74 7.72 -3.47
N TYR A 123 13.19 7.33 -4.65
CA TYR A 123 13.56 5.96 -4.98
C TYR A 123 14.94 5.68 -4.40
N GLN A 124 15.04 4.71 -3.50
CA GLN A 124 16.28 4.46 -2.76
C GLN A 124 17.31 3.73 -3.62
N THR A 125 16.90 2.71 -4.36
CA THR A 125 17.77 1.93 -5.24
C THR A 125 17.32 2.01 -6.68
N SER A 126 18.21 1.69 -7.62
CA SER A 126 17.89 1.70 -9.05
C SER A 126 16.92 0.59 -9.47
N GLY A 127 16.89 -0.54 -8.77
CA GLY A 127 16.10 -1.72 -9.16
C GLY A 127 16.56 -2.37 -10.48
N ASN A 128 17.73 -2.02 -10.98
CA ASN A 128 18.25 -2.46 -12.29
C ASN A 128 18.39 -3.99 -12.40
N ILE A 129 18.69 -4.69 -11.31
CA ILE A 129 18.81 -6.17 -11.32
C ILE A 129 17.48 -6.87 -11.66
N ALA A 130 16.35 -6.21 -11.45
CA ALA A 130 15.03 -6.75 -11.78
C ALA A 130 14.69 -6.66 -13.28
N VAL A 131 15.50 -5.96 -14.07
CA VAL A 131 15.28 -5.83 -15.51
C VAL A 131 15.90 -7.01 -16.26
N PHE A 132 15.07 -7.72 -17.00
CA PHE A 132 15.54 -8.82 -17.84
C PHE A 132 16.29 -8.34 -19.09
N ASP A 133 17.22 -9.15 -19.56
CA ASP A 133 18.03 -8.82 -20.74
C ASP A 133 17.20 -8.62 -22.01
N HIS A 134 16.06 -9.31 -22.14
CA HIS A 134 15.15 -9.11 -23.28
C HIS A 134 14.50 -7.73 -23.28
N GLU A 135 14.31 -7.10 -22.12
CA GLU A 135 13.81 -5.73 -22.03
C GLU A 135 14.84 -4.74 -22.59
N VAL A 136 16.12 -4.91 -22.24
CA VAL A 136 17.20 -4.09 -22.82
C VAL A 136 17.19 -4.19 -24.33
N ARG A 137 17.12 -5.42 -24.89
CA ARG A 137 17.05 -5.64 -26.36
C ARG A 137 15.83 -4.95 -26.97
N ARG A 138 14.66 -5.03 -26.34
CA ARG A 138 13.44 -4.37 -26.81
C ARG A 138 13.61 -2.86 -26.90
N PHE A 139 14.24 -2.24 -25.91
CA PHE A 139 14.48 -0.79 -25.94
C PHE A 139 15.55 -0.40 -26.96
N LEU A 140 16.58 -1.21 -27.19
CA LEU A 140 17.58 -0.99 -28.25
C LEU A 140 16.94 -1.08 -29.66
N ASP A 141 16.12 -2.10 -29.92
CA ASP A 141 15.34 -2.21 -31.18
C ASP A 141 14.41 -0.98 -31.34
N PHE A 142 13.76 -0.53 -30.27
CA PHE A 142 12.94 0.69 -30.33
C PHE A 142 13.76 1.92 -30.73
N VAL A 143 14.94 2.12 -30.16
CA VAL A 143 15.82 3.25 -30.48
C VAL A 143 16.24 3.22 -31.96
N GLU A 144 16.61 2.07 -32.48
CA GLU A 144 16.99 1.92 -33.88
C GLU A 144 15.85 2.20 -34.85
N ARG A 145 14.66 1.67 -34.54
CA ARG A 145 13.45 1.90 -35.35
C ARG A 145 12.98 3.35 -35.28
N ALA A 146 13.01 3.95 -34.08
CA ALA A 146 12.62 5.35 -33.87
C ALA A 146 13.55 6.28 -34.68
N ARG A 147 14.87 6.01 -34.65
CA ARG A 147 15.84 6.74 -35.45
C ARG A 147 15.51 6.68 -36.94
N SER A 148 15.25 5.48 -37.46
CA SER A 148 14.87 5.28 -38.87
C SER A 148 13.56 6.02 -39.21
N THR A 149 12.55 5.92 -38.35
CA THR A 149 11.24 6.57 -38.56
C THR A 149 11.34 8.09 -38.57
N MET A 150 12.21 8.67 -37.74
CA MET A 150 12.47 10.11 -37.68
C MET A 150 13.45 10.59 -38.77
N SER A 151 13.90 9.72 -39.67
CA SER A 151 14.85 10.03 -40.74
C SER A 151 16.16 10.66 -40.21
N LEU A 152 16.58 10.30 -39.01
CA LEU A 152 17.84 10.77 -38.45
C LEU A 152 19.02 10.06 -39.12
N ALA A 153 20.09 10.78 -39.38
CA ALA A 153 21.30 10.24 -40.00
C ALA A 153 21.82 9.02 -39.24
N ALA A 154 22.37 8.07 -39.98
CA ALA A 154 23.04 6.92 -39.36
C ALA A 154 24.23 7.43 -38.52
N HIS A 155 24.32 6.94 -37.29
CA HIS A 155 25.41 7.25 -36.37
C HIS A 155 26.20 5.97 -36.13
N SER A 156 27.29 5.77 -36.92
CA SER A 156 28.06 4.53 -36.92
C SER A 156 28.56 4.10 -35.54
N GLU A 157 28.84 5.06 -34.67
CA GLU A 157 29.24 4.77 -33.29
C GLU A 157 28.08 4.20 -32.46
N LEU A 158 26.87 4.76 -32.58
CA LEU A 158 25.69 4.23 -31.90
C LEU A 158 25.38 2.82 -32.33
N GLU A 159 25.39 2.56 -33.65
CA GLU A 159 25.15 1.21 -34.20
C GLU A 159 26.22 0.20 -33.74
N ALA A 160 27.48 0.62 -33.65
CA ALA A 160 28.55 -0.23 -33.15
C ALA A 160 28.33 -0.54 -31.62
N ARG A 161 27.91 0.43 -30.84
CA ARG A 161 27.59 0.26 -29.42
C ARG A 161 26.40 -0.67 -29.21
N VAL A 162 25.30 -0.48 -29.94
CA VAL A 162 24.13 -1.36 -29.89
C VAL A 162 24.52 -2.80 -30.20
N ARG A 163 25.23 -3.05 -31.31
CA ARG A 163 25.70 -4.38 -31.67
C ARG A 163 26.61 -5.00 -30.59
N GLY A 164 27.47 -4.19 -29.97
CA GLY A 164 28.33 -4.64 -28.86
C GLY A 164 27.53 -5.14 -27.68
N ILE A 165 26.50 -4.39 -27.26
CA ILE A 165 25.61 -4.75 -26.15
C ILE A 165 24.80 -6.01 -26.51
N GLU A 166 24.25 -6.09 -27.70
CA GLU A 166 23.51 -7.28 -28.15
C GLU A 166 24.39 -8.54 -28.16
N ALA A 167 25.64 -8.43 -28.58
CA ALA A 167 26.60 -9.54 -28.53
C ALA A 167 26.93 -9.96 -27.10
N GLU A 168 27.12 -8.99 -26.17
CA GLU A 168 27.31 -9.24 -24.75
C GLU A 168 26.12 -10.03 -24.18
N LEU A 169 24.89 -9.50 -24.34
CA LEU A 169 23.68 -10.13 -23.85
C LEU A 169 23.41 -11.51 -24.49
N ALA A 170 23.87 -11.75 -25.72
CA ALA A 170 23.71 -13.03 -26.39
C ALA A 170 24.67 -14.10 -25.87
N SER A 171 25.87 -13.69 -25.45
CA SER A 171 26.91 -14.59 -24.95
C SER A 171 26.89 -14.78 -23.44
N LYS A 172 26.10 -14.03 -22.73
CA LYS A 172 25.99 -14.00 -21.24
C LYS A 172 25.60 -15.37 -20.70
N LYS A 173 26.32 -15.85 -19.71
CA LYS A 173 26.03 -17.08 -18.98
C LYS A 173 25.13 -16.81 -17.76
N LEU A 174 24.45 -17.86 -17.33
CA LEU A 174 23.63 -17.77 -16.11
C LEU A 174 24.49 -17.39 -14.90
N GLY A 175 24.09 -16.33 -14.19
CA GLY A 175 24.81 -15.80 -13.02
C GLY A 175 25.95 -14.85 -13.35
N GLU A 176 26.17 -14.54 -14.63
CA GLU A 176 27.18 -13.56 -15.03
C GLU A 176 26.67 -12.13 -14.78
N VAL A 177 27.54 -11.30 -14.23
CA VAL A 177 27.23 -9.89 -13.91
C VAL A 177 27.22 -9.06 -15.20
N ASP A 178 26.23 -8.19 -15.31
CA ASP A 178 26.12 -7.26 -16.44
C ASP A 178 27.28 -6.25 -16.45
N SER A 179 27.67 -5.83 -17.67
CA SER A 179 28.60 -4.70 -17.79
C SER A 179 27.98 -3.40 -17.23
N PRO A 180 28.80 -2.41 -16.86
CA PRO A 180 28.30 -1.12 -16.36
C PRO A 180 27.31 -0.46 -17.33
N VAL A 181 27.52 -0.59 -18.63
CA VAL A 181 26.62 -0.02 -19.65
C VAL A 181 25.26 -0.71 -19.64
N VAL A 182 25.23 -2.03 -19.50
CA VAL A 182 23.97 -2.79 -19.42
C VAL A 182 23.24 -2.46 -18.12
N LEU A 183 23.96 -2.36 -17.01
CA LEU A 183 23.38 -1.93 -15.72
C LEU A 183 22.78 -0.52 -15.79
N ASP A 184 23.45 0.40 -16.47
CA ASP A 184 22.94 1.76 -16.68
C ASP A 184 21.69 1.78 -17.56
N LEU A 185 21.66 0.99 -18.64
CA LEU A 185 20.46 0.86 -19.47
C LEU A 185 19.28 0.29 -18.66
N LYS A 186 19.52 -0.73 -17.86
CA LYS A 186 18.52 -1.31 -16.97
C LYS A 186 18.02 -0.28 -15.95
N ARG A 187 18.90 0.54 -15.39
CA ARG A 187 18.54 1.63 -14.50
C ARG A 187 17.64 2.66 -15.20
N ILE A 188 18.01 3.10 -16.41
CA ILE A 188 17.22 4.07 -17.20
C ILE A 188 15.81 3.52 -17.49
N ILE A 189 15.70 2.22 -17.82
CA ILE A 189 14.40 1.57 -18.01
C ILE A 189 13.55 1.72 -16.74
N ARG A 190 14.07 1.32 -15.58
CA ARG A 190 13.36 1.42 -14.30
C ARG A 190 12.98 2.85 -13.94
N GLU A 191 13.88 3.81 -14.15
CA GLU A 191 13.59 5.22 -13.92
C GLU A 191 12.44 5.73 -14.81
N SER A 192 12.42 5.33 -16.08
CA SER A 192 11.36 5.72 -17.00
C SER A 192 10.00 5.12 -16.64
N GLU A 193 9.99 3.87 -16.20
CA GLU A 193 8.78 3.18 -15.71
C GLU A 193 8.25 3.84 -14.44
N ALA A 194 9.13 4.17 -13.49
CA ALA A 194 8.77 4.85 -12.26
C ALA A 194 8.15 6.23 -12.52
N VAL A 195 8.74 7.01 -13.43
CA VAL A 195 8.18 8.32 -13.83
C VAL A 195 6.80 8.13 -14.46
N SER A 196 6.64 7.21 -15.38
CA SER A 196 5.36 6.91 -16.00
C SER A 196 4.30 6.48 -14.98
N ALA A 197 4.71 5.66 -14.00
CA ALA A 197 3.82 5.19 -12.94
C ALA A 197 3.32 6.34 -12.06
N ILE A 198 4.19 7.23 -11.58
CA ILE A 198 3.76 8.38 -10.76
C ILE A 198 2.93 9.39 -11.55
N GLU A 199 3.17 9.54 -12.85
CA GLU A 199 2.36 10.38 -13.72
C GLU A 199 0.92 9.86 -13.81
N SER A 200 0.71 8.55 -13.77
CA SER A 200 -0.62 7.94 -13.76
C SER A 200 -1.45 8.29 -12.51
N VAL A 201 -0.81 8.66 -11.41
CA VAL A 201 -1.46 9.10 -10.17
C VAL A 201 -1.49 10.63 -10.01
N GLY A 202 -1.14 11.37 -11.08
CA GLY A 202 -1.25 12.83 -11.14
C GLY A 202 -0.02 13.60 -10.67
N LEU A 203 1.10 12.91 -10.45
CA LEU A 203 2.39 13.55 -10.19
C LEU A 203 3.11 13.85 -11.51
N THR A 204 4.29 14.46 -11.43
CA THR A 204 5.11 14.74 -12.61
C THR A 204 6.52 14.20 -12.42
N LYS A 205 7.30 14.12 -13.48
CA LYS A 205 8.73 13.77 -13.42
C LYS A 205 9.50 14.56 -12.36
N ALA A 206 9.14 15.84 -12.15
CA ALA A 206 9.77 16.70 -11.13
C ALA A 206 9.54 16.18 -9.69
N SER A 207 8.56 15.31 -9.47
CA SER A 207 8.29 14.68 -8.18
C SER A 207 9.22 13.50 -7.88
N ALA A 208 9.88 12.92 -8.88
CA ALA A 208 10.81 11.80 -8.70
C ALA A 208 12.19 12.28 -8.24
N ARG A 209 12.80 11.53 -7.34
CA ARG A 209 14.21 11.65 -6.91
C ARG A 209 14.82 10.27 -6.86
N PHE A 210 15.78 9.99 -7.72
CA PHE A 210 16.53 8.74 -7.73
C PHE A 210 17.79 8.93 -6.90
N LEU A 211 17.93 8.16 -5.82
CA LEU A 211 19.03 8.28 -4.86
C LEU A 211 20.18 7.35 -5.21
N ASP A 212 19.89 6.28 -5.96
CA ASP A 212 20.84 5.27 -6.42
C ASP A 212 21.77 4.76 -5.30
N LEU A 213 21.17 4.42 -4.15
CA LEU A 213 21.92 3.92 -3.01
C LEU A 213 22.49 2.51 -3.32
N PRO A 214 23.69 2.19 -2.83
CA PRO A 214 24.42 0.97 -3.18
C PRO A 214 23.90 -0.27 -2.45
N PHE A 215 22.66 -0.66 -2.70
CA PHE A 215 22.05 -1.80 -2.00
C PHE A 215 22.33 -3.16 -2.67
N TYR A 216 22.61 -3.20 -3.95
CA TYR A 216 22.88 -4.44 -4.73
C TYR A 216 24.20 -4.39 -5.48
N GLN A 217 25.23 -3.81 -4.91
CA GLN A 217 26.56 -3.71 -5.52
C GLN A 217 27.47 -4.90 -5.17
N THR A 218 26.91 -6.08 -4.92
CA THR A 218 27.72 -7.29 -4.70
C THR A 218 27.55 -8.27 -5.82
#